data_b6160c333bee605ea73a873279f143dd
#
_entry.id   b6160c333bee605ea73a873279f143dd
#
_cell.length_a   1.000
_cell.length_b   1.000
_cell.length_c   1.000
_cell.angle_alpha   90.00
_cell.angle_beta   90.00
_cell.angle_gamma   90.00
#
_symmetry.space_group_name_H-M   'P 1'
#
loop_
_entity.id
_entity.type
_entity.pdbx_description
1 polymer ?
#
loop_
_entity_poly.entity_id
_entity_poly.type
_entity_poly.pdbx_seq_one_letter_code
_entity_poly.pdbx_strand_id
1 'polypeptide(L)'
;RNIENKELAINICSFIGHSALRIWVMGEDAMKRKANEDEIIMMEKIVVEAMRSGSIGFATSTFEGHNGEGGVPMPSRFACNEEIARLIQAMAIDGRGVFMITKSNDSDINDISKLLGNTKRPAMVAALLQNPVKKDWAFNTLEDIKAAEENGYEIWGQVSCRPLTMEFTMEEPYMLEGLTSWKEYMLQKDIKEKKNVLKNKYFRKKVLEEIEDTTKNKLFVGSWEKIKLLKSVDPIIMKQYAGQNLYDISRCYNKKPF
;
A
#
# COMPACT_ATOMS: atom_id res chain seq x y z
N ARG A 1 2.44 -22.26 15.85
CA ARG A 1 1.90 -23.01 17.02
C ARG A 1 0.43 -22.71 17.28
N ASN A 2 0.00 -21.41 17.37
CA ASN A 2 -1.42 -21.10 17.63
C ASN A 2 -2.36 -21.50 16.49
N ILE A 3 -1.89 -21.52 15.24
CA ILE A 3 -2.66 -21.90 14.05
C ILE A 3 -2.63 -23.43 13.89
N GLU A 4 -1.49 -24.06 14.12
CA GLU A 4 -1.30 -25.51 14.00
C GLU A 4 -2.20 -26.32 14.96
N ASN A 5 -2.52 -25.72 16.11
CA ASN A 5 -3.38 -26.33 17.14
C ASN A 5 -4.89 -26.09 16.89
N LYS A 6 -5.28 -25.48 15.77
CA LYS A 6 -6.68 -25.23 15.41
C LYS A 6 -7.09 -26.10 14.25
N GLU A 7 -8.23 -26.76 14.36
CA GLU A 7 -8.88 -27.42 13.24
C GLU A 7 -9.39 -26.37 12.26
N LEU A 8 -8.64 -26.13 11.18
CA LEU A 8 -8.98 -25.14 10.17
C LEU A 8 -9.51 -25.81 8.91
N ALA A 9 -10.58 -25.26 8.35
CA ALA A 9 -11.16 -25.73 7.08
C ALA A 9 -10.36 -25.30 5.83
N ILE A 10 -9.32 -24.46 6.02
CA ILE A 10 -8.49 -23.92 4.94
C ILE A 10 -7.01 -24.08 5.28
N ASN A 11 -6.17 -24.18 4.25
CA ASN A 11 -4.72 -24.07 4.42
C ASN A 11 -4.31 -22.62 4.63
N ILE A 12 -3.42 -22.39 5.60
CA ILE A 12 -2.87 -21.06 5.90
C ILE A 12 -1.37 -21.09 5.71
N CYS A 13 -0.86 -20.06 5.05
CA CYS A 13 0.56 -19.80 4.92
C CYS A 13 0.82 -18.28 5.06
N SER A 14 2.05 -17.92 5.41
CA SER A 14 2.41 -16.52 5.61
C SER A 14 3.71 -16.17 4.89
N PHE A 15 3.80 -14.89 4.49
CA PHE A 15 5.04 -14.28 4.05
C PHE A 15 5.78 -13.67 5.24
N ILE A 16 7.11 -13.61 5.18
CA ILE A 16 7.86 -12.68 6.02
C ILE A 16 7.73 -11.27 5.45
N GLY A 17 7.27 -10.32 6.27
CA GLY A 17 7.02 -8.95 5.86
C GLY A 17 8.23 -8.05 6.03
N HIS A 18 8.63 -7.35 4.98
CA HIS A 18 9.81 -6.50 4.95
C HIS A 18 9.81 -5.37 6.01
N SER A 19 8.69 -4.66 6.16
CA SER A 19 8.59 -3.56 7.14
C SER A 19 8.79 -4.06 8.57
N ALA A 20 8.20 -5.20 8.94
CA ALA A 20 8.38 -5.80 10.25
C ALA A 20 9.82 -6.27 10.46
N LEU A 21 10.44 -6.85 9.43
CA LEU A 21 11.84 -7.27 9.44
C LEU A 21 12.79 -6.10 9.67
N ARG A 22 12.58 -4.97 8.96
CA ARG A 22 13.37 -3.75 9.12
C ARG A 22 13.23 -3.16 10.53
N ILE A 23 11.99 -3.10 11.07
CA ILE A 23 11.77 -2.62 12.44
C ILE A 23 12.48 -3.51 13.45
N TRP A 24 12.43 -4.83 13.26
CA TRP A 24 13.08 -5.78 14.16
C TRP A 24 14.60 -5.58 14.23
N VAL A 25 15.24 -5.32 13.09
CA VAL A 25 16.70 -5.19 12.99
C VAL A 25 17.18 -3.77 13.30
N MET A 26 16.48 -2.75 12.82
CA MET A 26 16.92 -1.36 12.83
C MET A 26 16.18 -0.48 13.87
N GLY A 27 15.12 -1.00 14.49
CA GLY A 27 14.28 -0.20 15.39
C GLY A 27 13.68 1.02 14.69
N GLU A 28 13.74 2.17 15.33
CA GLU A 28 13.22 3.43 14.80
C GLU A 28 13.93 3.93 13.53
N ASP A 29 15.16 3.52 13.29
CA ASP A 29 15.92 3.91 12.10
C ASP A 29 15.36 3.29 10.81
N ALA A 30 14.57 2.23 10.94
CA ALA A 30 13.89 1.60 9.80
C ALA A 30 13.02 2.56 8.99
N MET A 31 12.51 3.63 9.63
CA MET A 31 11.66 4.67 9.01
C MET A 31 12.43 5.97 8.71
N LYS A 32 13.76 5.98 8.83
CA LYS A 32 14.57 7.20 8.69
C LYS A 32 15.64 7.09 7.60
N ARG A 33 16.17 5.88 7.37
CA ARG A 33 17.32 5.67 6.48
C ARG A 33 17.33 4.29 5.82
N LYS A 34 18.22 4.12 4.87
CA LYS A 34 18.57 2.82 4.30
C LYS A 34 19.26 1.95 5.36
N ALA A 35 19.14 0.64 5.23
CA ALA A 35 19.93 -0.30 6.04
C ALA A 35 21.41 -0.26 5.64
N ASN A 36 22.27 -0.46 6.62
CA ASN A 36 23.71 -0.69 6.40
C ASN A 36 23.98 -2.18 6.13
N GLU A 37 25.23 -2.52 5.81
CA GLU A 37 25.63 -3.88 5.44
C GLU A 37 25.34 -4.91 6.54
N ASP A 38 25.66 -4.61 7.80
CA ASP A 38 25.44 -5.52 8.93
C ASP A 38 23.95 -5.76 9.18
N GLU A 39 23.13 -4.71 9.02
CA GLU A 39 21.68 -4.80 9.14
C GLU A 39 21.08 -5.66 8.01
N ILE A 40 21.56 -5.53 6.77
CA ILE A 40 21.12 -6.38 5.65
C ILE A 40 21.49 -7.84 5.92
N ILE A 41 22.73 -8.11 6.33
CA ILE A 41 23.18 -9.48 6.69
C ILE A 41 22.31 -10.08 7.81
N MET A 42 21.92 -9.28 8.79
CA MET A 42 21.03 -9.75 9.85
C MET A 42 19.62 -10.05 9.31
N MET A 43 19.08 -9.22 8.45
CA MET A 43 17.79 -9.46 7.80
C MET A 43 17.82 -10.72 6.93
N GLU A 44 18.88 -10.97 6.16
CA GLU A 44 19.07 -12.19 5.37
C GLU A 44 18.98 -13.44 6.22
N LYS A 45 19.68 -13.47 7.36
CA LYS A 45 19.65 -14.61 8.30
C LYS A 45 18.23 -14.88 8.81
N ILE A 46 17.49 -13.83 9.16
CA ILE A 46 16.10 -13.98 9.62
C ILE A 46 15.19 -14.47 8.50
N VAL A 47 15.37 -14.01 7.26
CA VAL A 47 14.61 -14.49 6.11
C VAL A 47 14.86 -15.98 5.90
N VAL A 48 16.11 -16.45 5.91
CA VAL A 48 16.45 -17.87 5.80
C VAL A 48 15.79 -18.68 6.90
N GLU A 49 15.86 -18.23 8.16
CA GLU A 49 15.22 -18.90 9.30
C GLU A 49 13.70 -18.96 9.14
N ALA A 50 13.06 -17.86 8.73
CA ALA A 50 11.63 -17.82 8.48
C ALA A 50 11.21 -18.79 7.37
N MET A 51 11.97 -18.88 6.27
CA MET A 51 11.72 -19.82 5.19
C MET A 51 11.82 -21.27 5.67
N ARG A 52 12.81 -21.59 6.50
CA ARG A 52 12.97 -22.93 7.10
C ARG A 52 11.89 -23.25 8.12
N SER A 53 11.34 -22.22 8.77
CA SER A 53 10.22 -22.33 9.72
C SER A 53 8.84 -22.43 9.06
N GLY A 54 8.76 -22.44 7.72
CA GLY A 54 7.50 -22.63 6.98
C GLY A 54 6.89 -21.39 6.35
N SER A 55 7.62 -20.26 6.31
CA SER A 55 7.20 -19.13 5.48
C SER A 55 7.20 -19.52 4.00
N ILE A 56 6.21 -19.04 3.23
CA ILE A 56 6.11 -19.33 1.79
C ILE A 56 6.90 -18.35 0.93
N GLY A 57 7.40 -17.25 1.50
CA GLY A 57 8.12 -16.26 0.75
C GLY A 57 8.37 -14.97 1.51
N PHE A 58 8.86 -13.98 0.79
CA PHE A 58 9.17 -12.63 1.26
C PHE A 58 8.27 -11.61 0.59
N ALA A 59 7.70 -10.69 1.37
CA ALA A 59 6.79 -9.68 0.86
C ALA A 59 7.27 -8.26 1.21
N THR A 60 7.21 -7.35 0.22
CA THR A 60 7.59 -5.95 0.39
C THR A 60 6.58 -5.00 -0.26
N SER A 61 6.70 -3.73 0.08
CA SER A 61 5.99 -2.64 -0.59
C SER A 61 6.91 -1.46 -0.79
N THR A 62 6.98 -0.99 -2.02
CA THR A 62 7.63 0.28 -2.39
C THR A 62 6.60 1.34 -2.79
N PHE A 63 5.30 1.01 -2.72
CA PHE A 63 4.21 1.88 -3.14
C PHE A 63 4.11 3.13 -2.26
N GLU A 64 4.05 4.29 -2.89
CA GLU A 64 4.08 5.61 -2.24
C GLU A 64 2.86 5.86 -1.34
N GLY A 65 1.74 5.22 -1.64
CA GLY A 65 0.50 5.31 -0.86
C GLY A 65 0.49 4.46 0.42
N HIS A 66 1.48 3.56 0.60
CA HIS A 66 1.55 2.76 1.82
C HIS A 66 2.25 3.55 2.93
N ASN A 67 1.44 3.99 3.88
CA ASN A 67 1.88 4.72 5.06
C ASN A 67 1.46 3.96 6.33
N GLY A 68 2.21 4.18 7.40
CA GLY A 68 1.86 3.76 8.75
C GLY A 68 1.08 4.84 9.48
N GLU A 69 0.96 4.69 10.79
CA GLU A 69 0.27 5.63 11.67
C GLU A 69 0.76 7.06 11.45
N GLY A 70 -0.19 8.00 11.39
CA GLY A 70 0.10 9.42 11.18
C GLY A 70 0.62 9.78 9.78
N GLY A 71 0.48 8.91 8.80
CA GLY A 71 0.93 9.15 7.42
C GLY A 71 2.44 9.00 7.23
N VAL A 72 3.16 8.40 8.19
CA VAL A 72 4.60 8.12 8.08
C VAL A 72 4.81 7.02 7.04
N PRO A 73 5.75 7.17 6.08
CA PRO A 73 6.03 6.13 5.11
C PRO A 73 6.37 4.79 5.77
N MET A 74 5.86 3.68 5.20
CA MET A 74 6.20 2.33 5.67
C MET A 74 7.72 2.08 5.63
N PRO A 75 8.30 1.35 6.59
CA PRO A 75 9.74 1.06 6.65
C PRO A 75 10.32 0.50 5.37
N SER A 76 9.60 -0.38 4.67
CA SER A 76 10.04 -0.98 3.40
C SER A 76 10.25 0.04 2.27
N ARG A 77 9.66 1.23 2.35
CA ARG A 77 9.84 2.31 1.36
C ARG A 77 11.21 3.02 1.46
N PHE A 78 11.95 2.80 2.54
CA PHE A 78 13.31 3.30 2.72
C PHE A 78 14.37 2.31 2.23
N ALA A 79 13.98 1.10 1.84
CA ALA A 79 14.88 0.10 1.32
C ALA A 79 15.40 0.48 -0.08
N CYS A 80 16.66 0.16 -0.36
CA CYS A 80 17.19 0.22 -1.72
C CYS A 80 16.97 -1.11 -2.46
N ASN A 81 17.09 -1.08 -3.78
CA ASN A 81 16.94 -2.27 -4.62
C ASN A 81 17.91 -3.39 -4.26
N GLU A 82 19.14 -3.04 -3.84
CA GLU A 82 20.14 -4.00 -3.38
C GLU A 82 19.67 -4.77 -2.15
N GLU A 83 19.14 -4.08 -1.13
CA GLU A 83 18.55 -4.71 0.05
C GLU A 83 17.45 -5.69 -0.35
N ILE A 84 16.51 -5.27 -1.20
CA ILE A 84 15.40 -6.12 -1.66
C ILE A 84 15.92 -7.33 -2.41
N ALA A 85 16.86 -7.15 -3.35
CA ALA A 85 17.44 -8.24 -4.13
C ALA A 85 18.16 -9.29 -3.26
N ARG A 86 18.90 -8.84 -2.26
CA ARG A 86 19.58 -9.72 -1.31
C ARG A 86 18.60 -10.52 -0.44
N LEU A 87 17.51 -9.89 0.00
CA LEU A 87 16.47 -10.61 0.76
C LEU A 87 15.71 -11.63 -0.12
N ILE A 88 15.54 -11.35 -1.42
CA ILE A 88 15.02 -12.33 -2.38
C ILE A 88 15.98 -13.50 -2.54
N GLN A 89 17.29 -13.27 -2.61
CA GLN A 89 18.30 -14.32 -2.68
C GLN A 89 18.28 -15.18 -1.39
N ALA A 90 18.18 -14.55 -0.22
CA ALA A 90 18.06 -15.23 1.05
C ALA A 90 16.79 -16.09 1.12
N MET A 91 15.65 -15.60 0.62
CA MET A 91 14.41 -16.37 0.49
C MET A 91 14.60 -17.58 -0.42
N ALA A 92 15.36 -17.45 -1.49
CA ALA A 92 15.54 -18.47 -2.53
C ALA A 92 16.59 -19.54 -2.19
N ILE A 93 17.30 -19.46 -1.06
CA ILE A 93 18.49 -20.26 -0.75
C ILE A 93 18.23 -21.77 -0.81
N ASP A 94 17.04 -22.20 -0.41
CA ASP A 94 16.63 -23.60 -0.44
C ASP A 94 15.82 -23.97 -1.72
N GLY A 95 15.94 -23.17 -2.80
CA GLY A 95 15.29 -23.39 -4.09
C GLY A 95 13.77 -23.18 -4.10
N ARG A 96 13.21 -22.56 -3.06
CA ARG A 96 11.77 -22.33 -2.89
C ARG A 96 11.47 -20.88 -2.50
N GLY A 97 10.22 -20.54 -2.42
CA GLY A 97 9.73 -19.22 -2.02
C GLY A 97 9.13 -18.42 -3.16
N VAL A 98 8.23 -17.53 -2.81
CA VAL A 98 7.56 -16.58 -3.70
C VAL A 98 7.89 -15.17 -3.23
N PHE A 99 8.29 -14.29 -4.16
CA PHE A 99 8.44 -12.88 -3.89
C PHE A 99 7.12 -12.15 -4.12
N MET A 100 6.66 -11.35 -3.18
CA MET A 100 5.46 -10.52 -3.36
C MET A 100 5.80 -9.05 -3.21
N ILE A 101 5.33 -8.22 -4.13
CA ILE A 101 5.55 -6.78 -4.10
C ILE A 101 4.31 -5.97 -4.44
N THR A 102 4.01 -4.95 -3.61
CA THR A 102 3.23 -3.81 -4.05
C THR A 102 4.22 -2.76 -4.56
N LYS A 103 4.38 -2.70 -5.88
CA LYS A 103 5.40 -1.88 -6.52
C LYS A 103 5.06 -0.39 -6.47
N SER A 104 6.08 0.46 -6.50
CA SER A 104 5.91 1.90 -6.73
C SER A 104 5.31 2.16 -8.11
N ASN A 105 4.78 3.35 -8.28
CA ASN A 105 4.22 3.77 -9.57
C ASN A 105 5.31 4.01 -10.64
N ASP A 106 6.52 4.29 -10.20
CA ASP A 106 7.68 4.55 -11.06
C ASP A 106 8.45 3.26 -11.43
N SER A 107 8.13 2.12 -10.79
CA SER A 107 8.72 0.83 -11.11
C SER A 107 7.90 0.08 -12.16
N ASP A 108 8.56 -0.63 -13.05
CA ASP A 108 7.96 -1.50 -14.05
C ASP A 108 8.22 -2.99 -13.75
N ILE A 109 7.72 -3.87 -14.61
CA ILE A 109 7.93 -5.33 -14.47
C ILE A 109 9.38 -5.72 -14.74
N ASN A 110 10.10 -4.99 -15.58
CA ASN A 110 11.50 -5.23 -15.84
C ASN A 110 12.36 -4.94 -14.59
N ASP A 111 12.01 -3.92 -13.80
CA ASP A 111 12.67 -3.68 -12.52
C ASP A 111 12.45 -4.84 -11.54
N ILE A 112 11.26 -5.44 -11.52
CA ILE A 112 10.99 -6.64 -10.71
C ILE A 112 11.83 -7.82 -11.21
N SER A 113 11.95 -8.01 -12.53
CA SER A 113 12.81 -9.04 -13.12
C SER A 113 14.28 -8.87 -12.71
N LYS A 114 14.78 -7.63 -12.66
CA LYS A 114 16.14 -7.31 -12.17
C LYS A 114 16.29 -7.68 -10.69
N LEU A 115 15.30 -7.40 -9.86
CA LEU A 115 15.30 -7.77 -8.43
C LEU A 115 15.35 -9.29 -8.24
N LEU A 116 14.60 -10.04 -9.04
CA LEU A 116 14.62 -11.51 -9.03
C LEU A 116 15.97 -12.08 -9.47
N GLY A 117 16.64 -11.41 -10.41
CA GLY A 117 17.96 -11.80 -10.89
C GLY A 117 18.03 -13.26 -11.30
N ASN A 118 19.12 -13.94 -10.92
CA ASN A 118 19.35 -15.33 -11.25
C ASN A 118 18.51 -16.32 -10.42
N THR A 119 17.84 -15.88 -9.36
CA THR A 119 16.96 -16.75 -8.58
C THR A 119 15.79 -17.24 -9.40
N LYS A 120 15.28 -16.40 -10.30
CA LYS A 120 14.11 -16.64 -11.14
C LYS A 120 12.93 -17.25 -10.35
N ARG A 121 12.84 -16.88 -9.05
CA ARG A 121 11.72 -17.36 -8.23
C ARG A 121 10.44 -16.69 -8.67
N PRO A 122 9.27 -17.37 -8.51
CA PRO A 122 7.99 -16.76 -8.80
C PRO A 122 7.82 -15.42 -8.05
N ALA A 123 7.27 -14.44 -8.74
CA ALA A 123 6.91 -13.16 -8.15
C ALA A 123 5.42 -12.87 -8.31
N MET A 124 4.86 -12.19 -7.33
CA MET A 124 3.46 -11.75 -7.31
C MET A 124 3.42 -10.23 -7.19
N VAL A 125 2.82 -9.57 -8.18
CA VAL A 125 2.60 -8.11 -8.17
C VAL A 125 1.20 -7.82 -7.64
N ALA A 126 1.13 -7.24 -6.47
CA ALA A 126 -0.12 -6.85 -5.82
C ALA A 126 -0.27 -5.32 -5.82
N ALA A 127 -1.34 -4.74 -6.34
CA ALA A 127 -2.40 -5.40 -7.09
C ALA A 127 -2.54 -4.73 -8.46
N LEU A 128 -2.94 -5.48 -9.48
CA LEU A 128 -3.33 -4.90 -10.75
C LEU A 128 -4.77 -4.38 -10.62
N LEU A 129 -4.91 -3.08 -10.49
CA LEU A 129 -6.21 -2.41 -10.35
C LEU A 129 -6.49 -1.54 -11.57
N GLN A 130 -7.75 -1.48 -11.96
CA GLN A 130 -8.19 -0.53 -12.98
C GLN A 130 -7.96 0.90 -12.47
N ASN A 131 -7.14 1.65 -13.19
CA ASN A 131 -6.88 3.04 -12.87
C ASN A 131 -7.82 3.96 -13.67
N PRO A 132 -8.69 4.77 -13.04
CA PRO A 132 -9.62 5.62 -13.75
C PRO A 132 -8.95 6.74 -14.55
N VAL A 133 -7.73 7.13 -14.20
CA VAL A 133 -6.94 8.16 -14.88
C VAL A 133 -6.09 7.54 -16.01
N LYS A 134 -5.44 6.41 -15.73
CA LYS A 134 -4.60 5.67 -16.69
C LYS A 134 -5.30 4.37 -17.08
N LYS A 135 -6.26 4.44 -17.98
CA LYS A 135 -7.18 3.32 -18.32
C LYS A 135 -6.45 2.07 -18.82
N ASP A 136 -5.34 2.23 -19.54
CA ASP A 136 -4.61 1.12 -20.15
C ASP A 136 -3.49 0.57 -19.24
N TRP A 137 -3.31 1.17 -18.05
CA TRP A 137 -2.18 0.82 -17.17
C TRP A 137 -2.15 -0.67 -16.78
N ALA A 138 -3.30 -1.24 -16.43
CA ALA A 138 -3.36 -2.65 -16.05
C ALA A 138 -3.08 -3.58 -17.23
N PHE A 139 -3.56 -3.24 -18.43
CA PHE A 139 -3.32 -4.02 -19.65
C PHE A 139 -1.87 -3.93 -20.10
N ASN A 140 -1.27 -2.74 -20.07
CA ASN A 140 0.15 -2.56 -20.38
C ASN A 140 1.02 -3.36 -19.39
N THR A 141 0.66 -3.37 -18.11
CA THR A 141 1.38 -4.19 -17.11
C THR A 141 1.26 -5.70 -17.41
N LEU A 142 0.13 -6.18 -17.94
CA LEU A 142 -0.02 -7.58 -18.35
C LEU A 142 0.85 -7.92 -19.57
N GLU A 143 0.98 -7.02 -20.53
CA GLU A 143 1.92 -7.20 -21.65
C GLU A 143 3.37 -7.24 -21.19
N ASP A 144 3.75 -6.39 -20.22
CA ASP A 144 5.08 -6.41 -19.62
C ASP A 144 5.34 -7.73 -18.86
N ILE A 145 4.33 -8.26 -18.16
CA ILE A 145 4.41 -9.58 -17.50
C ILE A 145 4.66 -10.69 -18.53
N LYS A 146 3.92 -10.66 -19.65
CA LYS A 146 4.10 -11.63 -20.72
C LYS A 146 5.50 -11.56 -21.32
N ALA A 147 6.01 -10.35 -21.56
CA ALA A 147 7.38 -10.16 -22.03
C ALA A 147 8.43 -10.68 -21.02
N ALA A 148 8.18 -10.54 -19.71
CA ALA A 148 9.05 -11.10 -18.69
C ALA A 148 9.02 -12.65 -18.68
N GLU A 149 7.84 -13.26 -18.90
CA GLU A 149 7.68 -14.71 -19.02
C GLU A 149 8.50 -15.27 -20.21
N GLU A 150 8.48 -14.61 -21.36
CA GLU A 150 9.29 -14.96 -22.54
C GLU A 150 10.80 -14.95 -22.21
N ASN A 151 11.22 -14.13 -21.23
CA ASN A 151 12.59 -14.07 -20.72
C ASN A 151 12.85 -15.04 -19.55
N GLY A 152 11.90 -15.93 -19.25
CA GLY A 152 12.01 -16.99 -18.24
C GLY A 152 11.81 -16.52 -16.81
N TYR A 153 11.07 -15.42 -16.59
CA TYR A 153 10.62 -14.97 -15.28
C TYR A 153 9.15 -15.33 -15.09
N GLU A 154 8.81 -15.97 -13.98
CA GLU A 154 7.44 -16.28 -13.60
C GLU A 154 6.89 -15.14 -12.74
N ILE A 155 6.09 -14.26 -13.33
CA ILE A 155 5.50 -13.10 -12.66
C ILE A 155 3.97 -13.14 -12.77
N TRP A 156 3.27 -13.02 -11.66
CA TRP A 156 1.83 -13.06 -11.56
C TRP A 156 1.26 -11.72 -11.13
N GLY A 157 0.25 -11.22 -11.83
CA GLY A 157 -0.53 -10.06 -11.43
C GLY A 157 -1.68 -10.46 -10.54
N GLN A 158 -1.74 -9.98 -9.30
CA GLN A 158 -2.86 -10.22 -8.41
C GLN A 158 -4.00 -9.24 -8.71
N VAL A 159 -5.20 -9.77 -8.94
CA VAL A 159 -6.43 -8.99 -9.16
C VAL A 159 -7.49 -9.33 -8.12
N SER A 160 -8.35 -8.37 -7.80
CA SER A 160 -9.50 -8.62 -6.93
C SER A 160 -10.65 -9.20 -7.74
N CYS A 161 -11.33 -10.24 -7.22
CA CYS A 161 -12.51 -10.83 -7.85
C CYS A 161 -13.77 -9.95 -7.75
N ARG A 162 -13.71 -8.85 -7.02
CA ARG A 162 -14.77 -7.84 -6.87
C ARG A 162 -14.16 -6.45 -6.66
N PRO A 163 -14.94 -5.37 -6.81
CA PRO A 163 -14.45 -4.03 -6.53
C PRO A 163 -13.83 -3.91 -5.15
N LEU A 164 -12.65 -3.27 -5.09
CA LEU A 164 -12.00 -2.98 -3.81
C LEU A 164 -12.82 -1.94 -3.07
N THR A 165 -13.19 -2.26 -1.83
CA THR A 165 -13.87 -1.34 -0.91
C THR A 165 -13.01 -1.13 0.31
N MET A 166 -13.03 0.10 0.84
CA MET A 166 -12.26 0.49 2.01
C MET A 166 -13.13 1.34 2.93
N GLU A 167 -13.13 1.02 4.21
CA GLU A 167 -13.74 1.84 5.24
C GLU A 167 -12.66 2.67 5.92
N PHE A 168 -12.95 3.93 6.19
CA PHE A 168 -12.06 4.83 6.93
C PHE A 168 -12.87 5.85 7.73
N THR A 169 -12.24 6.45 8.71
CA THR A 169 -12.83 7.54 9.50
C THR A 169 -12.12 8.86 9.19
N MET A 170 -12.73 9.97 9.62
CA MET A 170 -12.04 11.26 9.54
C MET A 170 -10.94 11.41 10.60
N GLU A 171 -10.87 10.56 11.59
CA GLU A 171 -9.74 10.49 12.52
C GLU A 171 -8.52 9.84 11.84
N GLU A 172 -8.76 8.80 11.04
CA GLU A 172 -7.78 8.05 10.27
C GLU A 172 -8.22 7.99 8.79
N PRO A 173 -8.07 9.09 8.05
CA PRO A 173 -8.57 9.21 6.69
C PRO A 173 -7.59 8.61 5.67
N TYR A 174 -7.33 7.32 5.74
CA TYR A 174 -6.33 6.59 4.97
C TYR A 174 -6.28 6.95 3.48
N MET A 175 -7.45 7.15 2.85
CA MET A 175 -7.52 7.53 1.43
C MET A 175 -6.86 8.89 1.12
N LEU A 176 -6.76 9.76 2.13
CA LEU A 176 -6.26 11.13 2.00
C LEU A 176 -4.87 11.33 2.63
N GLU A 177 -4.42 10.41 3.48
CA GLU A 177 -3.13 10.51 4.20
C GLU A 177 -1.91 10.59 3.28
N GLY A 178 -2.00 10.01 2.09
CA GLY A 178 -0.96 10.09 1.07
C GLY A 178 -0.83 11.47 0.40
N LEU A 179 -1.80 12.38 0.61
CA LEU A 179 -1.74 13.74 0.07
C LEU A 179 -0.78 14.60 0.89
N THR A 180 0.14 15.29 0.21
CA THR A 180 1.09 16.19 0.87
C THR A 180 0.38 17.33 1.60
N SER A 181 -0.69 17.86 1.00
CA SER A 181 -1.54 18.90 1.60
C SER A 181 -2.28 18.43 2.85
N TRP A 182 -2.51 17.11 3.01
CA TRP A 182 -3.23 16.55 4.16
C TRP A 182 -2.39 16.46 5.43
N LYS A 183 -1.05 16.61 5.34
CA LYS A 183 -0.14 16.55 6.48
C LYS A 183 -0.52 17.54 7.59
N GLU A 184 -0.96 18.74 7.24
CA GLU A 184 -1.42 19.75 8.21
C GLU A 184 -2.55 19.22 9.09
N TYR A 185 -3.48 18.46 8.53
CA TYR A 185 -4.57 17.80 9.24
C TYR A 185 -4.07 16.66 10.14
N MET A 186 -3.16 15.82 9.63
CA MET A 186 -2.61 14.67 10.37
C MET A 186 -1.77 15.07 11.58
N LEU A 187 -1.13 16.25 11.54
CA LEU A 187 -0.36 16.78 12.66
C LEU A 187 -1.23 17.20 13.86
N GLN A 188 -2.53 17.41 13.66
CA GLN A 188 -3.45 17.80 14.73
C GLN A 188 -3.84 16.57 15.56
N LYS A 189 -3.64 16.66 16.88
CA LYS A 189 -4.01 15.60 17.84
C LYS A 189 -5.43 15.75 18.37
N ASP A 190 -5.91 16.98 18.45
CA ASP A 190 -7.24 17.30 18.99
C ASP A 190 -8.27 17.38 17.86
N ILE A 191 -9.47 16.82 18.09
CA ILE A 191 -10.56 16.81 17.13
C ILE A 191 -11.10 18.22 16.79
N LYS A 192 -10.99 19.17 17.73
CA LYS A 192 -11.40 20.56 17.47
C LYS A 192 -10.42 21.23 16.53
N GLU A 193 -9.12 20.98 16.70
CA GLU A 193 -8.07 21.48 15.81
C GLU A 193 -8.22 20.85 14.42
N LYS A 194 -8.44 19.53 14.33
CA LYS A 194 -8.75 18.85 13.06
C LYS A 194 -9.95 19.49 12.36
N LYS A 195 -11.04 19.78 13.09
CA LYS A 195 -12.21 20.47 12.53
C LYS A 195 -11.90 21.90 12.07
N ASN A 196 -11.01 22.62 12.75
CA ASN A 196 -10.61 23.97 12.35
C ASN A 196 -9.80 23.96 11.05
N VAL A 197 -8.88 23.00 10.90
CA VAL A 197 -8.13 22.78 9.65
C VAL A 197 -9.10 22.52 8.50
N LEU A 198 -10.09 21.62 8.67
CA LEU A 198 -11.09 21.33 7.64
C LEU A 198 -11.97 22.54 7.26
N LYS A 199 -12.15 23.51 8.16
CA LYS A 199 -12.87 24.76 7.86
C LYS A 199 -12.00 25.80 7.16
N ASN A 200 -10.69 25.65 7.16
CA ASN A 200 -9.77 26.61 6.56
C ASN A 200 -9.86 26.53 5.02
N LYS A 201 -10.27 27.66 4.42
CA LYS A 201 -10.46 27.77 2.96
C LYS A 201 -9.16 27.55 2.17
N TYR A 202 -8.02 27.96 2.72
CA TYR A 202 -6.72 27.79 2.08
C TYR A 202 -6.28 26.31 2.09
N PHE A 203 -6.45 25.63 3.23
CA PHE A 203 -6.24 24.20 3.32
C PHE A 203 -7.09 23.45 2.30
N ARG A 204 -8.39 23.72 2.27
CA ARG A 204 -9.33 23.07 1.32
C ARG A 204 -8.92 23.30 -0.13
N LYS A 205 -8.51 24.51 -0.48
CA LYS A 205 -8.04 24.83 -1.82
C LYS A 205 -6.82 23.99 -2.20
N LYS A 206 -5.80 23.91 -1.34
CA LYS A 206 -4.59 23.09 -1.57
C LYS A 206 -4.92 21.62 -1.77
N VAL A 207 -5.83 21.08 -0.93
CA VAL A 207 -6.24 19.67 -1.03
C VAL A 207 -6.94 19.40 -2.36
N LEU A 208 -7.85 20.29 -2.77
CA LEU A 208 -8.55 20.15 -4.07
C LEU A 208 -7.57 20.22 -5.25
N GLU A 209 -6.65 21.19 -5.25
CA GLU A 209 -5.63 21.32 -6.29
C GLU A 209 -4.76 20.05 -6.38
N GLU A 210 -4.39 19.47 -5.23
CA GLU A 210 -3.63 18.22 -5.22
C GLU A 210 -4.47 17.02 -5.68
N ILE A 211 -5.76 16.95 -5.34
CA ILE A 211 -6.67 15.90 -5.81
C ILE A 211 -6.89 15.99 -7.32
N GLU A 212 -7.00 17.19 -7.88
CA GLU A 212 -7.20 17.44 -9.30
C GLU A 212 -5.92 17.26 -10.15
N ASP A 213 -4.74 17.30 -9.53
CA ASP A 213 -3.46 17.10 -10.22
C ASP A 213 -3.30 15.64 -10.70
N THR A 214 -3.50 15.41 -11.99
CA THR A 214 -3.41 14.09 -12.62
C THR A 214 -1.98 13.60 -12.84
N THR A 215 -0.98 14.45 -12.60
CA THR A 215 0.44 14.07 -12.77
C THR A 215 0.96 13.24 -11.61
N LYS A 216 0.31 13.32 -10.44
CA LYS A 216 0.69 12.59 -9.24
C LYS A 216 -0.17 11.35 -9.03
N ASN A 217 0.49 10.26 -8.68
CA ASN A 217 -0.20 9.04 -8.26
C ASN A 217 -0.68 9.16 -6.82
N LYS A 218 -1.97 8.91 -6.60
CA LYS A 218 -2.63 9.02 -5.30
C LYS A 218 -3.79 8.03 -5.20
N LEU A 219 -4.14 7.64 -3.99
CA LEU A 219 -5.23 6.69 -3.75
C LEU A 219 -6.58 7.31 -4.10
N PHE A 220 -6.79 8.58 -3.76
CA PHE A 220 -8.03 9.28 -4.05
C PHE A 220 -7.85 10.29 -5.16
N VAL A 221 -8.65 10.17 -6.21
CA VAL A 221 -8.60 10.97 -7.44
C VAL A 221 -9.86 11.82 -7.67
N GLY A 222 -10.60 12.12 -6.60
CA GLY A 222 -11.77 13.00 -6.66
C GLY A 222 -13.09 12.30 -7.01
N SER A 223 -13.15 10.97 -6.99
CA SER A 223 -14.38 10.20 -7.25
C SER A 223 -15.33 10.25 -6.03
N TRP A 224 -15.86 11.43 -5.71
CA TRP A 224 -16.72 11.68 -4.55
C TRP A 224 -18.02 10.87 -4.56
N GLU A 225 -18.50 10.49 -5.74
CA GLU A 225 -19.67 9.62 -5.94
C GLU A 225 -19.43 8.18 -5.45
N LYS A 226 -18.16 7.78 -5.26
CA LYS A 226 -17.78 6.48 -4.74
C LYS A 226 -17.62 6.46 -3.21
N ILE A 227 -17.55 7.61 -2.56
CA ILE A 227 -17.44 7.71 -1.10
C ILE A 227 -18.84 7.80 -0.49
N LYS A 228 -19.22 6.82 0.32
CA LYS A 228 -20.52 6.76 0.99
C LYS A 228 -20.39 7.05 2.48
N LEU A 229 -21.37 7.79 3.03
CA LEU A 229 -21.47 7.98 4.48
C LEU A 229 -22.03 6.70 5.13
N LEU A 230 -21.19 5.99 5.87
CA LEU A 230 -21.60 4.78 6.58
C LEU A 230 -22.03 5.10 8.01
N LYS A 231 -21.33 6.02 8.69
CA LYS A 231 -21.58 6.35 10.09
C LYS A 231 -21.30 7.83 10.38
N SER A 232 -22.10 8.43 11.24
CA SER A 232 -21.87 9.75 11.83
C SER A 232 -22.26 9.71 13.32
N VAL A 233 -21.60 10.51 14.12
CA VAL A 233 -21.96 10.73 15.52
C VAL A 233 -23.26 11.55 15.66
N ASP A 234 -23.62 12.29 14.62
CA ASP A 234 -24.87 13.07 14.56
C ASP A 234 -26.04 12.17 14.09
N PRO A 235 -27.05 11.90 14.94
CA PRO A 235 -28.15 11.03 14.57
C PRO A 235 -29.06 11.62 13.49
N ILE A 236 -29.11 12.93 13.35
CA ILE A 236 -29.88 13.60 12.28
C ILE A 236 -29.19 13.36 10.93
N ILE A 237 -27.89 13.53 10.87
CA ILE A 237 -27.08 13.23 9.68
C ILE A 237 -27.23 11.77 9.30
N MET A 238 -27.16 10.85 10.28
CA MET A 238 -27.34 9.42 10.02
C MET A 238 -28.69 9.09 9.44
N LYS A 239 -29.76 9.61 10.08
CA LYS A 239 -31.13 9.36 9.60
C LYS A 239 -31.36 9.85 8.18
N GLN A 240 -30.72 10.95 7.80
CA GLN A 240 -30.97 11.62 6.53
C GLN A 240 -30.06 11.10 5.40
N TYR A 241 -28.80 10.74 5.69
CA TYR A 241 -27.77 10.54 4.67
C TYR A 241 -27.04 9.19 4.71
N ALA A 242 -27.36 8.29 5.65
CA ALA A 242 -26.71 6.99 5.71
C ALA A 242 -26.79 6.24 4.36
N GLY A 243 -25.65 5.74 3.89
CA GLY A 243 -25.53 5.02 2.63
C GLY A 243 -25.48 5.91 1.38
N GLN A 244 -25.75 7.20 1.50
CA GLN A 244 -25.64 8.13 0.37
C GLN A 244 -24.18 8.51 0.12
N ASN A 245 -23.84 8.83 -1.13
CA ASN A 245 -22.51 9.28 -1.49
C ASN A 245 -22.31 10.77 -1.20
N LEU A 246 -21.04 11.18 -1.06
CA LEU A 246 -20.71 12.57 -0.72
C LEU A 246 -21.07 13.57 -1.80
N TYR A 247 -21.09 13.15 -3.06
CA TYR A 247 -21.50 14.02 -4.18
C TYR A 247 -22.98 14.39 -4.06
N ASP A 248 -23.87 13.43 -3.83
CA ASP A 248 -25.30 13.67 -3.68
C ASP A 248 -25.61 14.48 -2.41
N ILE A 249 -24.95 14.15 -1.28
CA ILE A 249 -25.08 14.92 -0.04
C ILE A 249 -24.69 16.37 -0.26
N SER A 250 -23.59 16.63 -0.97
CA SER A 250 -23.12 18.01 -1.20
C SER A 250 -24.10 18.84 -2.00
N ARG A 251 -24.82 18.22 -2.95
CA ARG A 251 -25.87 18.89 -3.74
C ARG A 251 -27.04 19.33 -2.89
N CYS A 252 -27.41 18.56 -1.87
CA CYS A 252 -28.48 18.95 -0.93
C CYS A 252 -28.13 20.26 -0.18
N TYR A 253 -26.86 20.57 -0.02
CA TYR A 253 -26.38 21.79 0.61
C TYR A 253 -25.95 22.87 -0.39
N ASN A 254 -26.13 22.66 -1.67
CA ASN A 254 -25.62 23.54 -2.73
C ASN A 254 -24.11 23.86 -2.57
N LYS A 255 -23.33 22.81 -2.26
CA LYS A 255 -21.88 22.90 -2.02
C LYS A 255 -21.13 21.90 -2.89
N LYS A 256 -19.83 22.08 -3.03
CA LYS A 256 -18.93 21.06 -3.57
C LYS A 256 -18.71 19.95 -2.51
N PRO A 257 -18.38 18.72 -2.91
CA PRO A 257 -18.20 17.57 -1.99
C PRO A 257 -17.08 17.78 -0.95
N PHE A 258 -16.16 18.71 -1.25
CA PHE A 258 -15.07 19.06 -0.34
C PHE A 258 -14.98 20.57 -0.14
#